data_914feef52d99c6a2d0caee450f9f2057
#
_entry.id   914feef52d99c6a2d0caee450f9f2057
#
_cell.length_a   1.000
_cell.length_b   1.000
_cell.length_c   1.000
_cell.angle_alpha   90.00
_cell.angle_beta   90.00
_cell.angle_gamma   90.00
#
_symmetry.space_group_name_H-M   'P 1'
#
loop_
_entity.id
_entity.type
_entity.pdbx_description
1 polymer ?
#
loop_
_entity_poly.entity_id
_entity_poly.type
_entity_poly.pdbx_seq_one_letter_code
_entity_poly.pdbx_strand_id
1 'polypeptide(L)'
;MLSQTLIEYCKGKGWWYEDTTTEYEEGLAKLGIQLDSDVGQFFLHVEDGPTFLSRKRELYHIAWFMVYSDYMRSVTSIHAGLKMPEEYIPLDSFEGEYGYFYNRATDEVLCLGLGQEWQDFQNGRLQPQWKSFNAFMEWYFDIGAEGRTSD
;
A
#
# COMPACT_ATOMS: atom_id res chain seq x y z
N MET A 1 7.34 11.72 -6.29
CA MET A 1 8.11 11.95 -5.06
C MET A 1 7.17 12.04 -3.87
N LEU A 2 7.56 11.43 -2.76
CA LEU A 2 6.73 11.51 -1.55
C LEU A 2 6.57 12.96 -1.12
N SER A 3 5.37 13.30 -0.66
CA SER A 3 5.11 14.65 -0.22
C SER A 3 5.92 14.97 1.04
N GLN A 4 6.26 16.24 1.19
CA GLN A 4 6.97 16.69 2.37
C GLN A 4 6.14 16.45 3.63
N THR A 5 4.81 16.61 3.50
CA THR A 5 3.91 16.38 4.62
C THR A 5 4.04 14.94 5.14
N LEU A 6 4.05 13.97 4.24
CA LEU A 6 4.16 12.56 4.63
C LEU A 6 5.53 12.27 5.22
N ILE A 7 6.59 12.79 4.60
CA ILE A 7 7.95 12.57 5.09
C ILE A 7 8.10 13.12 6.50
N GLU A 8 7.62 14.35 6.72
CA GLU A 8 7.75 14.98 8.04
C GLU A 8 6.93 14.27 9.10
N TYR A 9 5.75 13.77 8.73
CA TYR A 9 4.96 12.99 9.65
C TYR A 9 5.74 11.74 10.11
N CYS A 10 6.32 11.03 9.17
CA CYS A 10 7.07 9.81 9.49
C CYS A 10 8.32 10.12 10.31
N LYS A 11 8.99 11.23 9.99
CA LYS A 11 10.15 11.66 10.80
C LYS A 11 9.72 11.99 12.22
N GLY A 12 8.57 12.65 12.36
CA GLY A 12 8.06 13.00 13.69
C GLY A 12 7.71 11.79 14.53
N LYS A 13 7.34 10.69 13.89
CA LYS A 13 7.05 9.44 14.58
C LYS A 13 8.31 8.63 14.90
N GLY A 14 9.46 9.04 14.36
CA GLY A 14 10.67 8.25 14.55
C GLY A 14 10.74 7.06 13.62
N TRP A 15 9.99 7.06 12.53
CA TRP A 15 9.93 5.93 11.61
C TRP A 15 10.80 6.10 10.37
N TRP A 16 11.45 7.24 10.22
CA TRP A 16 12.22 7.52 9.00
C TRP A 16 13.67 7.10 9.18
N TYR A 17 14.19 6.33 8.21
CA TYR A 17 15.57 5.84 8.20
C TYR A 17 16.24 6.32 6.93
N GLU A 18 17.38 6.99 7.08
CA GLU A 18 18.10 7.52 5.92
C GLU A 18 18.72 6.41 5.09
N ASP A 19 19.22 5.36 5.76
CA ASP A 19 19.85 4.25 5.06
C ASP A 19 18.82 3.20 4.69
N THR A 20 19.04 2.56 3.54
CA THR A 20 18.17 1.47 3.10
C THR A 20 18.93 0.16 3.23
N THR A 21 18.17 -0.96 3.21
CA THR A 21 18.80 -2.27 3.31
C THR A 21 18.69 -3.00 1.99
N THR A 22 19.72 -3.78 1.69
CA THR A 22 19.75 -4.55 0.44
C THR A 22 18.57 -5.51 0.36
N GLU A 23 18.22 -6.14 1.49
CA GLU A 23 17.11 -7.09 1.49
C GLU A 23 15.80 -6.44 1.09
N TYR A 24 15.55 -5.22 1.58
CA TYR A 24 14.32 -4.51 1.22
C TYR A 24 14.36 -4.09 -0.25
N GLU A 25 15.52 -3.63 -0.72
CA GLU A 25 15.66 -3.26 -2.12
C GLU A 25 15.37 -4.45 -3.02
N GLU A 26 15.93 -5.61 -2.69
CA GLU A 26 15.70 -6.82 -3.48
C GLU A 26 14.25 -7.27 -3.42
N GLY A 27 13.64 -7.19 -2.23
CA GLY A 27 12.25 -7.57 -2.07
C GLY A 27 11.32 -6.73 -2.90
N LEU A 28 11.52 -5.41 -2.89
CA LEU A 28 10.69 -4.51 -3.69
C LEU A 28 10.91 -4.73 -5.18
N ALA A 29 12.17 -4.97 -5.58
CA ALA A 29 12.46 -5.25 -6.99
C ALA A 29 11.74 -6.52 -7.46
N LYS A 30 11.70 -7.54 -6.62
CA LYS A 30 10.99 -8.78 -6.96
C LYS A 30 9.50 -8.55 -7.12
N LEU A 31 8.95 -7.57 -6.42
CA LEU A 31 7.54 -7.19 -6.58
C LEU A 31 7.30 -6.33 -7.81
N GLY A 32 8.36 -5.97 -8.54
CA GLY A 32 8.21 -5.11 -9.70
C GLY A 32 8.05 -3.66 -9.35
N ILE A 33 8.46 -3.27 -8.15
CA ILE A 33 8.37 -1.89 -7.69
C ILE A 33 9.70 -1.20 -7.93
N GLN A 34 9.65 -0.05 -8.61
CA GLN A 34 10.86 0.73 -8.84
C GLN A 34 11.29 1.41 -7.56
N LEU A 35 12.58 1.34 -7.26
CA LEU A 35 13.07 1.82 -5.96
C LEU A 35 12.94 3.33 -5.83
N ASP A 36 12.97 4.07 -6.93
CA ASP A 36 12.84 5.52 -6.89
C ASP A 36 11.39 5.99 -6.98
N SER A 37 10.42 5.07 -7.05
CA SER A 37 9.02 5.46 -7.02
C SER A 37 8.60 5.86 -5.62
N ASP A 38 7.43 6.51 -5.51
CA ASP A 38 6.93 6.93 -4.20
C ASP A 38 6.76 5.73 -3.28
N VAL A 39 6.15 4.65 -3.77
CA VAL A 39 5.94 3.47 -2.95
C VAL A 39 7.28 2.82 -2.58
N GLY A 40 8.23 2.80 -3.51
CA GLY A 40 9.55 2.27 -3.23
C GLY A 40 10.27 3.08 -2.16
N GLN A 41 10.26 4.40 -2.30
CA GLN A 41 10.91 5.27 -1.32
C GLN A 41 10.25 5.15 0.05
N PHE A 42 8.92 5.01 0.09
CA PHE A 42 8.25 4.86 1.36
C PHE A 42 8.73 3.61 2.10
N PHE A 43 8.69 2.46 1.43
CA PHE A 43 9.04 1.21 2.13
C PHE A 43 10.54 1.02 2.33
N LEU A 44 11.37 1.80 1.63
CA LEU A 44 12.81 1.77 1.90
C LEU A 44 13.19 2.62 3.09
N HIS A 45 12.45 3.70 3.36
CA HIS A 45 12.85 4.67 4.39
C HIS A 45 11.94 4.69 5.61
N VAL A 46 10.73 4.14 5.54
CA VAL A 46 9.75 4.24 6.62
C VAL A 46 9.48 2.87 7.18
N GLU A 47 9.58 2.74 8.51
CA GLU A 47 9.33 1.45 9.15
C GLU A 47 8.88 1.66 10.59
N ASP A 48 7.88 0.87 11.00
CA ASP A 48 7.41 0.81 12.39
C ASP A 48 7.05 -0.65 12.67
N GLY A 49 8.06 -1.54 12.49
CA GLY A 49 7.83 -2.96 12.59
C GLY A 49 7.19 -3.49 11.30
N PRO A 50 6.55 -4.67 11.36
CA PRO A 50 6.01 -5.29 10.13
C PRO A 50 4.76 -4.61 9.61
N THR A 51 4.06 -3.82 10.42
CA THR A 51 2.82 -3.17 10.00
C THR A 51 2.74 -1.76 10.55
N PHE A 52 1.87 -0.97 9.93
CA PHE A 52 1.48 0.35 10.42
C PHE A 52 0.03 0.27 10.87
N LEU A 53 -0.33 1.04 11.89
CA LEU A 53 -1.70 1.03 12.40
C LEU A 53 -2.29 2.43 12.32
N SER A 54 -3.38 2.57 11.60
CA SER A 54 -4.18 3.80 11.57
C SER A 54 -5.58 3.42 11.08
N ARG A 55 -6.55 4.24 11.37
CA ARG A 55 -7.95 4.04 10.95
C ARG A 55 -8.46 2.64 11.31
N LYS A 56 -7.96 2.09 12.44
CA LYS A 56 -8.34 0.76 12.93
C LYS A 56 -8.01 -0.34 11.94
N ARG A 57 -6.98 -0.14 11.10
CA ARG A 57 -6.57 -1.11 10.10
C ARG A 57 -5.05 -1.14 10.03
N GLU A 58 -4.48 -2.34 10.04
CA GLU A 58 -3.04 -2.50 9.87
C GLU A 58 -2.70 -2.60 8.40
N LEU A 59 -1.69 -1.84 7.99
CA LEU A 59 -1.13 -1.96 6.64
C LEU A 59 0.20 -2.67 6.71
N TYR A 60 0.46 -3.54 5.76
CA TYR A 60 1.73 -4.25 5.66
C TYR A 60 2.88 -3.31 5.32
N HIS A 61 4.03 -3.54 5.94
CA HIS A 61 5.29 -3.07 5.38
C HIS A 61 5.68 -4.12 4.34
N ILE A 62 5.40 -3.87 3.08
CA ILE A 62 5.50 -4.93 2.07
C ILE A 62 6.93 -5.41 1.85
N ALA A 63 7.93 -4.54 2.04
CA ALA A 63 9.32 -4.97 1.93
C ALA A 63 9.67 -5.93 3.07
N TRP A 64 9.21 -5.63 4.29
CA TRP A 64 9.40 -6.52 5.43
C TRP A 64 8.76 -7.88 5.14
N PHE A 65 7.54 -7.86 4.62
CA PHE A 65 6.81 -9.10 4.34
C PHE A 65 7.47 -9.91 3.23
N MET A 66 8.09 -9.25 2.25
CA MET A 66 8.84 -9.97 1.22
C MET A 66 10.04 -10.72 1.79
N VAL A 67 10.71 -10.14 2.80
CA VAL A 67 11.90 -10.73 3.38
C VAL A 67 11.55 -11.80 4.42
N TYR A 68 10.54 -11.55 5.25
CA TYR A 68 10.30 -12.36 6.43
C TYR A 68 9.03 -13.21 6.38
N SER A 69 8.26 -13.15 5.28
CA SER A 69 7.04 -13.94 5.17
C SER A 69 6.88 -14.44 3.74
N ASP A 70 5.85 -15.25 3.52
CA ASP A 70 5.53 -15.76 2.19
C ASP A 70 4.52 -14.83 1.52
N TYR A 71 4.88 -13.56 1.40
CA TYR A 71 3.98 -12.55 0.85
C TYR A 71 3.59 -12.84 -0.59
N MET A 72 4.52 -13.42 -1.38
CA MET A 72 4.20 -13.75 -2.78
C MET A 72 3.07 -14.77 -2.89
N ARG A 73 2.93 -15.64 -1.90
CA ARG A 73 1.79 -16.56 -1.88
C ARG A 73 0.49 -15.77 -1.71
N SER A 74 0.49 -14.75 -0.85
CA SER A 74 -0.68 -13.89 -0.68
C SER A 74 -1.01 -13.17 -1.98
N VAL A 75 0.00 -12.66 -2.68
CA VAL A 75 -0.20 -11.99 -3.96
C VAL A 75 -0.86 -12.93 -4.95
N THR A 76 -0.32 -14.14 -5.08
CA THR A 76 -0.87 -15.13 -6.00
C THR A 76 -2.30 -15.51 -5.63
N SER A 77 -2.56 -15.70 -4.33
CA SER A 77 -3.90 -16.06 -3.86
C SER A 77 -4.93 -14.98 -4.17
N ILE A 78 -4.55 -13.72 -4.03
CA ILE A 78 -5.45 -12.61 -4.33
C ILE A 78 -5.78 -12.59 -5.82
N HIS A 79 -4.76 -12.75 -6.67
CA HIS A 79 -4.99 -12.75 -8.11
C HIS A 79 -5.95 -13.87 -8.51
N ALA A 80 -5.74 -15.06 -7.97
CA ALA A 80 -6.56 -16.22 -8.33
C ALA A 80 -7.94 -16.14 -7.66
N GLY A 81 -7.96 -15.85 -6.36
CA GLY A 81 -9.20 -15.93 -5.58
C GLY A 81 -10.17 -14.81 -5.85
N LEU A 82 -9.66 -13.59 -6.04
CA LEU A 82 -10.52 -12.44 -6.30
C LEU A 82 -10.52 -12.06 -7.77
N LYS A 83 -9.82 -12.81 -8.62
CA LYS A 83 -9.74 -12.54 -10.06
C LYS A 83 -9.25 -11.11 -10.31
N MET A 84 -8.26 -10.69 -9.56
CA MET A 84 -7.69 -9.36 -9.72
C MET A 84 -6.61 -9.36 -10.77
N PRO A 85 -6.49 -8.25 -11.53
CA PRO A 85 -5.37 -8.10 -12.45
C PRO A 85 -4.03 -8.18 -11.71
N GLU A 86 -3.01 -8.65 -12.40
CA GLU A 86 -1.71 -8.91 -11.78
C GLU A 86 -1.02 -7.66 -11.28
N GLU A 87 -1.37 -6.49 -11.80
CA GLU A 87 -0.76 -5.25 -11.34
C GLU A 87 -1.14 -4.88 -9.91
N TYR A 88 -2.20 -5.49 -9.36
CA TYR A 88 -2.61 -5.21 -7.97
C TYR A 88 -1.89 -6.11 -6.99
N ILE A 89 -1.43 -5.52 -5.88
CA ILE A 89 -0.88 -6.28 -4.76
C ILE A 89 -1.56 -5.83 -3.47
N PRO A 90 -1.73 -6.75 -2.51
CA PRO A 90 -2.42 -6.40 -1.27
C PRO A 90 -1.55 -5.55 -0.37
N LEU A 91 -2.17 -4.55 0.25
CA LEU A 91 -1.50 -3.71 1.26
C LEU A 91 -1.89 -4.12 2.68
N ASP A 92 -2.83 -5.04 2.83
CA ASP A 92 -3.24 -5.50 4.16
C ASP A 92 -3.75 -6.94 4.05
N SER A 93 -4.22 -7.47 5.17
CA SER A 93 -4.61 -8.87 5.24
C SER A 93 -6.03 -9.13 4.75
N PHE A 94 -6.72 -8.12 4.26
CA PHE A 94 -8.12 -8.25 3.83
C PHE A 94 -8.99 -8.72 4.99
N GLU A 95 -8.82 -8.12 6.14
CA GLU A 95 -9.62 -8.52 7.30
C GLU A 95 -11.02 -7.95 7.21
N GLY A 96 -11.97 -8.74 7.69
CA GLY A 96 -13.35 -8.35 7.59
C GLY A 96 -13.82 -8.53 6.17
N GLU A 97 -14.40 -7.49 5.61
CA GLU A 97 -15.06 -7.61 4.32
C GLU A 97 -14.42 -6.76 3.24
N TYR A 98 -13.26 -6.15 3.51
CA TYR A 98 -12.61 -5.31 2.50
C TYR A 98 -11.11 -5.25 2.75
N GLY A 99 -10.38 -4.80 1.73
CA GLY A 99 -8.93 -4.63 1.83
C GLY A 99 -8.44 -3.56 0.88
N TYR A 100 -7.19 -3.18 1.03
CA TYR A 100 -6.55 -2.17 0.19
C TYR A 100 -5.56 -2.84 -0.74
N PHE A 101 -5.54 -2.36 -1.98
CA PHE A 101 -4.69 -2.94 -3.03
C PHE A 101 -3.98 -1.83 -3.78
N TYR A 102 -2.71 -2.04 -4.04
CA TYR A 102 -1.87 -1.08 -4.77
C TYR A 102 -1.71 -1.53 -6.21
N ASN A 103 -1.92 -0.63 -7.14
CA ASN A 103 -1.74 -0.91 -8.56
C ASN A 103 -0.33 -0.54 -8.97
N ARG A 104 0.49 -1.54 -9.28
CA ARG A 104 1.91 -1.33 -9.62
C ARG A 104 2.09 -0.63 -10.95
N ALA A 105 1.09 -0.65 -11.81
CA ALA A 105 1.19 -0.04 -13.13
C ALA A 105 0.80 1.44 -13.12
N THR A 106 -0.13 1.83 -12.23
CA THR A 106 -0.69 3.19 -12.25
C THR A 106 -0.41 3.99 -11.00
N ASP A 107 0.10 3.36 -9.94
CA ASP A 107 0.34 4.00 -8.65
C ASP A 107 -0.96 4.30 -7.89
N GLU A 108 -2.09 3.81 -8.39
CA GLU A 108 -3.38 4.03 -7.73
C GLU A 108 -3.60 3.02 -6.61
N VAL A 109 -4.47 3.38 -5.66
CA VAL A 109 -4.83 2.48 -4.56
C VAL A 109 -6.33 2.26 -4.59
N LEU A 110 -6.73 1.01 -4.43
CA LEU A 110 -8.11 0.57 -4.48
C LEU A 110 -8.52 0.00 -3.13
N CYS A 111 -9.68 0.44 -2.62
CA CYS A 111 -10.33 -0.25 -1.53
C CYS A 111 -11.40 -1.14 -2.13
N LEU A 112 -11.31 -2.44 -1.89
CA LEU A 112 -12.22 -3.40 -2.51
C LEU A 112 -12.90 -4.23 -1.44
N GLY A 113 -14.23 -4.18 -1.44
CA GLY A 113 -15.03 -5.04 -0.59
C GLY A 113 -15.59 -6.22 -1.37
N LEU A 114 -16.07 -7.19 -0.64
CA LEU A 114 -16.74 -8.34 -1.25
C LEU A 114 -18.17 -7.96 -1.62
N GLY A 115 -18.85 -8.87 -2.31
CA GLY A 115 -20.23 -8.64 -2.68
C GLY A 115 -20.36 -7.70 -3.85
N GLN A 116 -21.19 -6.67 -3.69
CA GLN A 116 -21.50 -5.77 -4.80
C GLN A 116 -20.28 -5.01 -5.28
N GLU A 117 -19.40 -4.59 -4.36
CA GLU A 117 -18.18 -3.89 -4.77
C GLU A 117 -17.29 -4.76 -5.63
N TRP A 118 -17.16 -6.02 -5.26
CA TRP A 118 -16.37 -6.95 -6.04
C TRP A 118 -16.95 -7.11 -7.45
N GLN A 119 -18.28 -7.24 -7.53
CA GLN A 119 -18.93 -7.36 -8.82
C GLN A 119 -18.75 -6.09 -9.65
N ASP A 120 -18.88 -4.93 -9.02
CA ASP A 120 -18.70 -3.67 -9.71
C ASP A 120 -17.28 -3.53 -10.23
N PHE A 121 -16.30 -3.98 -9.45
CA PHE A 121 -14.90 -3.94 -9.90
C PHE A 121 -14.71 -4.86 -11.12
N GLN A 122 -15.27 -6.07 -11.06
CA GLN A 122 -15.16 -7.01 -12.17
C GLN A 122 -15.79 -6.46 -13.44
N ASN A 123 -16.83 -5.65 -13.29
CA ASN A 123 -17.57 -5.09 -14.41
C ASN A 123 -17.07 -3.70 -14.83
N GLY A 124 -15.98 -3.24 -14.24
CA GLY A 124 -15.39 -1.95 -14.59
C GLY A 124 -16.13 -0.75 -14.02
N ARG A 125 -17.00 -0.96 -13.03
CA ARG A 125 -17.79 0.13 -12.44
C ARG A 125 -17.20 0.71 -11.19
N LEU A 126 -16.20 0.02 -10.60
CA LEU A 126 -15.52 0.52 -9.42
C LEU A 126 -14.12 0.92 -9.81
N GLN A 127 -13.76 2.16 -9.56
CA GLN A 127 -12.44 2.69 -9.88
C GLN A 127 -11.65 2.91 -8.59
N PRO A 128 -10.31 2.90 -8.66
CA PRO A 128 -9.50 3.19 -7.48
C PRO A 128 -9.87 4.55 -6.89
N GLN A 129 -10.00 4.57 -5.56
CA GLN A 129 -10.44 5.77 -4.86
C GLN A 129 -9.30 6.76 -4.63
N TRP A 130 -8.06 6.32 -4.65
CA TRP A 130 -6.90 7.19 -4.49
C TRP A 130 -6.05 7.15 -5.75
N LYS A 131 -5.67 8.33 -6.24
CA LYS A 131 -4.96 8.41 -7.52
C LYS A 131 -3.48 8.14 -7.40
N SER A 132 -2.95 8.08 -6.18
CA SER A 132 -1.54 7.80 -5.98
C SER A 132 -1.34 7.16 -4.61
N PHE A 133 -0.23 6.45 -4.48
CA PHE A 133 0.15 5.87 -3.20
C PHE A 133 0.31 6.98 -2.15
N ASN A 134 0.92 8.08 -2.54
CA ASN A 134 1.13 9.20 -1.60
C ASN A 134 -0.19 9.75 -1.08
N ALA A 135 -1.17 9.93 -1.97
CA ALA A 135 -2.48 10.43 -1.56
C ALA A 135 -3.16 9.45 -0.61
N PHE A 136 -3.03 8.15 -0.88
CA PHE A 136 -3.59 7.14 -0.01
C PHE A 136 -2.96 7.19 1.37
N MET A 137 -1.64 7.32 1.45
CA MET A 137 -0.96 7.32 2.74
C MET A 137 -1.28 8.59 3.54
N GLU A 138 -1.44 9.71 2.88
CA GLU A 138 -1.86 10.93 3.58
C GLU A 138 -3.25 10.75 4.19
N TRP A 139 -4.15 10.13 3.43
CA TRP A 139 -5.47 9.81 3.97
C TRP A 139 -5.39 8.80 5.10
N TYR A 140 -4.60 7.76 4.90
CA TYR A 140 -4.50 6.68 5.88
C TYR A 140 -4.00 7.19 7.24
N PHE A 141 -2.97 8.03 7.23
CA PHE A 141 -2.43 8.60 8.46
C PHE A 141 -3.18 9.84 8.92
N ASP A 142 -4.18 10.28 8.16
CA ASP A 142 -5.01 11.45 8.50
C ASP A 142 -4.17 12.72 8.63
N ILE A 143 -3.29 12.94 7.66
CA ILE A 143 -2.37 14.06 7.67
C ILE A 143 -2.46 14.89 6.39
N GLY A 144 -3.42 14.58 5.53
CA GLY A 144 -3.58 15.31 4.29
C GLY A 144 -3.85 16.80 4.53
N ALA A 145 -3.60 17.58 3.50
CA ALA A 145 -3.84 19.01 3.58
C ALA A 145 -5.34 19.29 3.68
N GLU A 146 -5.68 20.56 3.65
CA GLU A 146 -7.07 20.96 3.66
C GLU A 146 -7.82 20.19 2.58
N GLY A 147 -9.05 19.88 2.84
CA GLY A 147 -9.87 19.13 1.92
C GLY A 147 -10.03 17.68 2.28
N ARG A 148 -9.11 17.12 3.05
CA ARG A 148 -9.27 15.72 3.43
C ARG A 148 -10.33 15.51 4.49
N THR A 149 -10.85 16.58 5.01
CA THR A 149 -11.87 16.49 6.05
C THR A 149 -13.10 15.75 5.59
N SER A 150 -13.26 15.61 4.31
CA SER A 150 -14.42 14.93 3.76
C SER A 150 -14.34 13.41 3.89
N ASP A 151 -13.30 12.93 4.40
CA ASP A 151 -13.06 11.47 4.48
C ASP A 151 -14.21 10.66 4.97
#